data_c0ab2738b77de086108a3ed300841c63
#
_entry.id   c0ab2738b77de086108a3ed300841c63
#
_cell.length_a   1.000
_cell.length_b   1.000
_cell.length_c   1.000
_cell.angle_alpha   90.00
_cell.angle_beta   90.00
_cell.angle_gamma   90.00
#
_symmetry.space_group_name_H-M   'P 1'
#
loop_
_entity.id
_entity.type
_entity.pdbx_description
1 polymer ?
#
loop_
_entity_poly.entity_id
_entity_poly.type
_entity_poly.pdbx_seq_one_letter_code
_entity_poly.pdbx_strand_id
1 'polypeptide(L)'
;LRWLYKDCKTFSINDVTESTFTGRFKGAQQTLDHYDRIFIVDLDLNWEQIQLADRENTVIIDTHTNHFKNKNLYKKSKVIIDDSFFSCVDLISDKFKTHLNLTDEQKNLTDLICQYDWYKSNNDSLKLNAIYYNLNAPKTENFISSFYNGLTEFNPHQKNSIKLFFKKFKEQISTNNIFKGKIKDYNIVATFGDYAVGELAHFLLSKYEADISIIVNTKTKTVSFRRNKNCDVDVSLLAKKLCDGGGHAAAAGGKLTEQFATLTKQFTQC
;
A
#
# COMPACT_ATOMS: atom_id res chain seq x y z
N LEU A 1 12.78 -9.06 -5.64
CA LEU A 1 14.18 -8.57 -5.68
C LEU A 1 15.11 -9.38 -4.77
N ARG A 2 14.72 -9.77 -3.54
CA ARG A 2 15.54 -10.59 -2.63
C ARG A 2 15.92 -11.96 -3.20
N TRP A 3 15.10 -12.52 -4.07
CA TRP A 3 15.44 -13.77 -4.76
C TRP A 3 16.48 -13.57 -5.88
N LEU A 4 16.60 -12.35 -6.42
CA LEU A 4 17.61 -11.98 -7.40
C LEU A 4 18.94 -11.55 -6.74
N TYR A 5 18.84 -10.86 -5.61
CA TYR A 5 19.97 -10.23 -4.92
C TYR A 5 19.97 -10.63 -3.45
N LYS A 6 20.76 -11.67 -3.10
CA LYS A 6 20.79 -12.27 -1.75
C LYS A 6 21.20 -11.30 -0.65
N ASP A 7 22.14 -10.39 -0.96
CA ASP A 7 22.71 -9.43 0.00
C ASP A 7 21.97 -8.07 0.00
N CYS A 8 20.78 -8.02 -0.55
CA CYS A 8 19.99 -6.80 -0.62
C CYS A 8 19.48 -6.39 0.79
N LYS A 9 19.79 -5.17 1.22
CA LYS A 9 19.15 -4.54 2.39
C LYS A 9 17.82 -3.91 1.95
N THR A 10 16.77 -4.13 2.71
CA THR A 10 15.44 -3.63 2.41
C THR A 10 15.02 -2.56 3.41
N PHE A 11 14.49 -1.45 2.92
CA PHE A 11 13.89 -0.41 3.73
C PHE A 11 12.46 -0.21 3.28
N SER A 12 11.50 -0.45 4.18
CA SER A 12 10.10 -0.14 3.91
C SER A 12 9.82 1.32 4.25
N ILE A 13 9.11 2.00 3.35
CA ILE A 13 8.63 3.37 3.55
C ILE A 13 7.10 3.29 3.48
N ASN A 14 6.44 3.23 4.64
CA ASN A 14 4.98 3.09 4.73
C ASN A 14 4.23 4.40 4.46
N ASP A 15 4.90 5.54 4.66
CA ASP A 15 4.38 6.87 4.38
C ASP A 15 5.44 7.66 3.62
N VAL A 16 5.25 7.81 2.33
CA VAL A 16 6.05 8.73 1.52
C VAL A 16 5.55 10.14 1.78
N THR A 17 5.67 10.60 3.02
CA THR A 17 5.64 12.03 3.26
C THR A 17 6.97 12.60 2.77
N GLU A 18 6.93 13.81 2.22
CA GLU A 18 8.11 14.54 1.77
C GLU A 18 9.24 14.52 2.82
N SER A 19 8.88 14.61 4.11
CA SER A 19 9.81 14.57 5.23
C SER A 19 10.46 13.21 5.47
N THR A 20 9.75 12.08 5.26
CA THR A 20 10.29 10.73 5.55
C THR A 20 11.19 10.23 4.43
N PHE A 21 10.81 10.42 3.16
CA PHE A 21 11.66 10.06 2.03
C PHE A 21 12.88 10.98 1.97
N THR A 22 12.67 12.28 1.96
CA THR A 22 13.72 13.30 1.89
C THR A 22 14.67 13.19 3.08
N GLY A 23 14.17 12.98 4.30
CA GLY A 23 15.00 12.79 5.48
C GLY A 23 15.88 11.54 5.41
N ARG A 24 15.31 10.40 4.97
CA ARG A 24 16.06 9.15 4.80
C ARG A 24 17.07 9.24 3.66
N PHE A 25 16.70 9.79 2.52
CA PHE A 25 17.61 9.97 1.38
C PHE A 25 18.71 10.99 1.68
N LYS A 26 18.40 12.13 2.28
CA LYS A 26 19.43 13.12 2.69
C LYS A 26 20.36 12.56 3.77
N GLY A 27 19.83 11.85 4.76
CA GLY A 27 20.65 11.21 5.81
C GLY A 27 21.50 10.05 5.28
N ALA A 28 21.07 9.38 4.21
CA ALA A 28 21.79 8.27 3.60
C ALA A 28 22.68 8.71 2.41
N GLN A 29 22.66 9.96 1.98
CA GLN A 29 23.36 10.42 0.75
C GLN A 29 24.83 10.00 0.71
N GLN A 30 25.55 10.09 1.83
CA GLN A 30 26.95 9.69 1.91
C GLN A 30 27.15 8.17 1.79
N THR A 31 26.13 7.38 2.11
CA THR A 31 26.18 5.91 2.06
C THR A 31 25.58 5.32 0.79
N LEU A 32 24.72 6.07 0.09
CA LEU A 32 24.05 5.59 -1.14
C LEU A 32 25.05 5.35 -2.28
N ASP A 33 26.14 6.11 -2.32
CA ASP A 33 27.19 5.93 -3.34
C ASP A 33 28.04 4.66 -3.11
N HIS A 34 27.94 4.04 -1.92
CA HIS A 34 28.62 2.78 -1.60
C HIS A 34 27.83 1.54 -2.02
N TYR A 35 26.57 1.70 -2.49
CA TYR A 35 25.80 0.58 -3.01
C TYR A 35 26.01 0.43 -4.51
N ASP A 36 26.25 -0.80 -4.97
CA ASP A 36 26.34 -1.10 -6.40
C ASP A 36 25.03 -0.79 -7.13
N ARG A 37 23.90 -1.01 -6.46
CA ARG A 37 22.56 -0.71 -6.96
C ARG A 37 21.60 -0.33 -5.86
N ILE A 38 20.73 0.62 -6.21
CA ILE A 38 19.60 1.07 -5.37
C ILE A 38 18.33 0.78 -6.16
N PHE A 39 17.41 0.02 -5.58
CA PHE A 39 16.09 -0.20 -6.15
C PHE A 39 15.07 0.62 -5.39
N ILE A 40 14.32 1.46 -6.09
CA ILE A 40 13.15 2.17 -5.56
C ILE A 40 11.94 1.52 -6.23
N VAL A 41 11.07 0.93 -5.43
CA VAL A 41 9.98 0.09 -5.92
C VAL A 41 8.67 0.53 -5.29
N ASP A 42 7.63 0.66 -6.12
CA ASP A 42 6.26 0.92 -5.68
C ASP A 42 6.12 2.23 -4.87
N LEU A 43 6.79 3.27 -5.32
CA LEU A 43 6.77 4.60 -4.69
C LEU A 43 6.48 5.68 -5.73
N ASP A 44 5.33 6.35 -5.58
CA ASP A 44 4.97 7.51 -6.40
C ASP A 44 5.76 8.74 -5.94
N LEU A 45 6.87 9.02 -6.61
CA LEU A 45 7.79 10.09 -6.26
C LEU A 45 7.35 11.42 -6.87
N ASN A 46 7.31 12.48 -6.05
CA ASN A 46 7.17 13.83 -6.54
C ASN A 46 8.47 14.34 -7.18
N TRP A 47 8.42 15.53 -7.82
CA TRP A 47 9.55 16.08 -8.55
C TRP A 47 10.83 16.25 -7.71
N GLU A 48 10.73 16.71 -6.47
CA GLU A 48 11.87 16.89 -5.56
C GLU A 48 12.49 15.56 -5.15
N GLN A 49 11.63 14.55 -4.91
CA GLN A 49 12.06 13.20 -4.60
C GLN A 49 12.74 12.54 -5.79
N ILE A 50 12.25 12.78 -7.02
CA ILE A 50 12.87 12.32 -8.27
C ILE A 50 14.29 12.87 -8.39
N GLN A 51 14.51 14.15 -8.14
CA GLN A 51 15.85 14.73 -8.18
C GLN A 51 16.84 14.08 -7.22
N LEU A 52 16.38 13.70 -6.03
CA LEU A 52 17.19 12.99 -5.03
C LEU A 52 17.48 11.54 -5.45
N ALA A 53 16.51 10.90 -6.08
CA ALA A 53 16.55 9.49 -6.47
C ALA A 53 17.33 9.26 -7.79
N ASP A 54 17.43 10.28 -8.66
CA ASP A 54 17.99 10.15 -10.01
C ASP A 54 19.51 10.05 -10.00
N ARG A 55 20.02 8.82 -9.87
CA ARG A 55 21.44 8.45 -9.78
C ARG A 55 21.76 7.33 -10.76
N GLU A 56 23.03 7.21 -11.20
CA GLU A 56 23.47 6.16 -12.15
C GLU A 56 23.30 4.74 -11.60
N ASN A 57 23.44 4.57 -10.28
CA ASN A 57 23.28 3.28 -9.61
C ASN A 57 21.82 3.01 -9.19
N THR A 58 20.85 3.87 -9.52
CA THR A 58 19.45 3.71 -9.13
C THR A 58 18.61 3.06 -10.24
N VAL A 59 17.74 2.16 -9.85
CA VAL A 59 16.71 1.53 -10.68
C VAL A 59 15.35 1.84 -10.07
N ILE A 60 14.50 2.51 -10.84
CA ILE A 60 13.12 2.82 -10.46
C ILE A 60 12.21 1.78 -11.08
N ILE A 61 11.36 1.14 -10.26
CA ILE A 61 10.37 0.15 -10.72
C ILE A 61 9.02 0.55 -10.16
N ASP A 62 8.07 0.90 -11.03
CA ASP A 62 6.78 1.41 -10.58
C ASP A 62 5.65 1.17 -11.60
N THR A 63 4.41 1.15 -11.11
CA THR A 63 3.18 1.03 -11.92
C THR A 63 2.25 2.23 -11.77
N HIS A 64 2.60 3.23 -10.95
CA HIS A 64 1.78 4.42 -10.74
C HIS A 64 1.73 5.33 -11.97
N THR A 65 0.52 5.74 -12.36
CA THR A 65 0.28 6.60 -13.54
C THR A 65 1.04 7.93 -13.47
N ASN A 66 1.17 8.52 -12.29
CA ASN A 66 1.93 9.77 -12.13
C ASN A 66 3.41 9.56 -12.42
N HIS A 67 3.97 8.45 -11.96
CA HIS A 67 5.36 8.09 -12.22
C HIS A 67 5.60 7.84 -13.71
N PHE A 68 4.65 7.22 -14.40
CA PHE A 68 4.70 7.04 -15.86
C PHE A 68 4.76 8.39 -16.59
N LYS A 69 3.95 9.38 -16.19
CA LYS A 69 3.98 10.73 -16.76
C LYS A 69 5.31 11.44 -16.52
N ASN A 70 5.95 11.17 -15.41
CA ASN A 70 7.17 11.83 -14.95
C ASN A 70 8.46 11.08 -15.34
N LYS A 71 8.38 9.94 -16.04
CA LYS A 71 9.57 9.12 -16.35
C LYS A 71 10.67 9.86 -17.10
N ASN A 72 10.32 10.88 -17.86
CA ASN A 72 11.29 11.70 -18.60
C ASN A 72 12.11 12.66 -17.70
N LEU A 73 11.75 12.80 -16.43
CA LEU A 73 12.49 13.60 -15.45
C LEU A 73 13.74 12.86 -14.96
N TYR A 74 13.76 11.54 -15.05
CA TYR A 74 14.93 10.73 -14.73
C TYR A 74 15.95 10.83 -15.86
N LYS A 75 17.16 11.28 -15.56
CA LYS A 75 18.24 11.49 -16.54
C LYS A 75 19.40 10.50 -16.38
N LYS A 76 19.55 9.95 -15.17
CA LYS A 76 20.67 9.07 -14.79
C LYS A 76 20.20 7.67 -14.45
N SER A 77 19.04 7.57 -13.78
CA SER A 77 18.49 6.30 -13.29
C SER A 77 17.98 5.42 -14.43
N LYS A 78 18.10 4.11 -14.23
CA LYS A 78 17.36 3.15 -15.05
C LYS A 78 15.88 3.14 -14.60
N VAL A 79 14.97 3.33 -15.55
CA VAL A 79 13.55 3.45 -15.28
C VAL A 79 12.79 2.28 -15.91
N ILE A 80 12.06 1.54 -15.09
CA ILE A 80 11.17 0.43 -15.44
C ILE A 80 9.79 0.80 -14.91
N ILE A 81 9.06 1.62 -15.67
CA ILE A 81 7.72 2.08 -15.30
C ILE A 81 6.74 1.65 -16.40
N ASP A 82 5.66 0.96 -15.98
CA ASP A 82 4.65 0.46 -16.90
C ASP A 82 3.30 0.42 -16.18
N ASP A 83 2.41 1.34 -16.52
CA ASP A 83 1.09 1.50 -15.91
C ASP A 83 0.03 0.52 -16.46
N SER A 84 0.41 -0.37 -17.39
CA SER A 84 -0.41 -1.50 -17.81
C SER A 84 -0.43 -2.63 -16.78
N PHE A 85 0.54 -2.67 -15.87
CA PHE A 85 0.59 -3.58 -14.73
C PHE A 85 -0.11 -2.97 -13.51
N PHE A 86 -0.89 -3.76 -12.79
CA PHE A 86 -1.58 -3.32 -11.56
C PHE A 86 -0.75 -3.50 -10.29
N SER A 87 0.32 -4.31 -10.36
CA SER A 87 1.20 -4.61 -9.24
C SER A 87 2.65 -4.52 -9.67
N CYS A 88 3.48 -3.88 -8.85
CA CYS A 88 4.92 -3.89 -9.05
C CYS A 88 5.53 -5.30 -8.95
N VAL A 89 4.88 -6.23 -8.25
CA VAL A 89 5.32 -7.63 -8.18
C VAL A 89 5.17 -8.29 -9.54
N ASP A 90 4.06 -8.06 -10.23
CA ASP A 90 3.80 -8.54 -11.60
C ASP A 90 4.82 -7.96 -12.59
N LEU A 91 5.03 -6.64 -12.54
CA LEU A 91 6.00 -5.94 -13.37
C LEU A 91 7.41 -6.50 -13.19
N ILE A 92 7.84 -6.71 -11.94
CA ILE A 92 9.15 -7.31 -11.64
C ILE A 92 9.22 -8.75 -12.18
N SER A 93 8.17 -9.53 -11.97
CA SER A 93 8.12 -10.91 -12.45
C SER A 93 8.23 -11.02 -13.97
N ASP A 94 7.59 -10.12 -14.71
CA ASP A 94 7.69 -10.06 -16.17
C ASP A 94 9.07 -9.58 -16.64
N LYS A 95 9.56 -8.45 -16.13
CA LYS A 95 10.81 -7.84 -16.61
C LYS A 95 12.05 -8.65 -16.23
N PHE A 96 11.98 -9.44 -15.16
CA PHE A 96 13.10 -10.26 -14.69
C PHE A 96 12.88 -11.77 -14.85
N LYS A 97 11.85 -12.20 -15.59
CA LYS A 97 11.50 -13.63 -15.77
C LYS A 97 12.65 -14.52 -16.24
N THR A 98 13.54 -14.01 -17.08
CA THR A 98 14.72 -14.75 -17.56
C THR A 98 15.80 -14.93 -16.49
N HIS A 99 15.76 -14.13 -15.42
CA HIS A 99 16.72 -14.17 -14.31
C HIS A 99 16.10 -14.76 -13.03
N LEU A 100 14.76 -14.87 -12.99
CA LEU A 100 14.00 -15.40 -11.86
C LEU A 100 13.71 -16.89 -12.11
N ASN A 101 14.44 -17.73 -11.41
CA ASN A 101 14.17 -19.19 -11.42
C ASN A 101 13.36 -19.52 -10.15
N LEU A 102 12.07 -19.11 -10.14
CA LEU A 102 11.19 -19.28 -9.01
C LEU A 102 10.73 -20.72 -8.86
N THR A 103 10.74 -21.24 -7.63
CA THR A 103 10.05 -22.50 -7.29
C THR A 103 8.53 -22.30 -7.38
N ASP A 104 7.77 -23.39 -7.35
CA ASP A 104 6.30 -23.30 -7.43
C ASP A 104 5.72 -22.64 -6.18
N GLU A 105 6.35 -22.80 -5.01
CA GLU A 105 5.97 -22.12 -3.76
C GLU A 105 6.20 -20.60 -3.84
N GLN A 106 7.29 -20.20 -4.49
CA GLN A 106 7.61 -18.77 -4.71
C GLN A 106 6.66 -18.15 -5.74
N LYS A 107 6.30 -18.87 -6.80
CA LYS A 107 5.26 -18.44 -7.76
C LYS A 107 3.92 -18.29 -7.07
N ASN A 108 3.51 -19.29 -6.26
CA ASN A 108 2.27 -19.21 -5.49
C ASN A 108 2.23 -17.98 -4.58
N LEU A 109 3.32 -17.68 -3.85
CA LEU A 109 3.43 -16.49 -3.04
C LEU A 109 3.29 -15.20 -3.87
N THR A 110 3.98 -15.14 -5.01
CA THR A 110 3.92 -14.00 -5.94
C THR A 110 2.49 -13.76 -6.41
N ASP A 111 1.80 -14.81 -6.85
CA ASP A 111 0.41 -14.76 -7.33
C ASP A 111 -0.55 -14.27 -6.23
N LEU A 112 -0.37 -14.71 -4.99
CA LEU A 112 -1.20 -14.27 -3.86
C LEU A 112 -1.00 -12.78 -3.54
N ILE A 113 0.24 -12.26 -3.63
CA ILE A 113 0.52 -10.84 -3.46
C ILE A 113 -0.12 -10.04 -4.59
N CYS A 114 0.05 -10.46 -5.84
CA CYS A 114 -0.58 -9.80 -6.99
C CYS A 114 -2.11 -9.78 -6.89
N GLN A 115 -2.73 -10.90 -6.51
CA GLN A 115 -4.18 -10.98 -6.33
C GLN A 115 -4.67 -10.00 -5.24
N TYR A 116 -3.89 -9.80 -4.19
CA TYR A 116 -4.22 -8.83 -3.15
C TYR A 116 -4.18 -7.39 -3.71
N ASP A 117 -3.13 -7.01 -4.41
CA ASP A 117 -2.97 -5.69 -5.03
C ASP A 117 -4.05 -5.41 -6.09
N TRP A 118 -4.44 -6.43 -6.85
CA TRP A 118 -5.50 -6.32 -7.86
C TRP A 118 -6.91 -6.25 -7.29
N TYR A 119 -7.08 -6.22 -5.97
CA TYR A 119 -8.40 -6.32 -5.32
C TYR A 119 -9.21 -7.55 -5.77
N LYS A 120 -8.56 -8.56 -6.32
CA LYS A 120 -9.09 -9.89 -6.63
C LYS A 120 -8.79 -10.87 -5.52
N SER A 121 -8.59 -10.35 -4.30
CA SER A 121 -8.15 -11.12 -3.16
C SER A 121 -9.05 -12.33 -2.93
N ASN A 122 -8.43 -13.48 -2.89
CA ASN A 122 -9.05 -14.71 -2.41
C ASN A 122 -8.79 -14.87 -0.91
N ASN A 123 -9.31 -15.97 -0.35
CA ASN A 123 -9.15 -16.25 1.07
C ASN A 123 -7.68 -16.33 1.51
N ASP A 124 -6.78 -16.83 0.67
CA ASP A 124 -5.38 -17.03 1.03
C ASP A 124 -4.54 -15.75 0.90
N SER A 125 -4.84 -14.88 -0.07
CA SER A 125 -4.23 -13.56 -0.15
C SER A 125 -4.62 -12.67 1.04
N LEU A 126 -5.87 -12.75 1.51
CA LEU A 126 -6.31 -12.07 2.74
C LEU A 126 -5.62 -12.63 3.99
N LYS A 127 -5.40 -13.94 4.07
CA LYS A 127 -4.64 -14.56 5.17
C LYS A 127 -3.19 -14.11 5.18
N LEU A 128 -2.56 -14.01 4.00
CA LEU A 128 -1.19 -13.51 3.86
C LEU A 128 -1.07 -12.09 4.40
N ASN A 129 -2.00 -11.21 4.02
CA ASN A 129 -2.05 -9.85 4.54
C ASN A 129 -2.33 -9.82 6.07
N ALA A 130 -3.18 -10.71 6.57
CA ALA A 130 -3.44 -10.84 8.01
C ALA A 130 -2.18 -11.19 8.81
N ILE A 131 -1.29 -12.00 8.25
CA ILE A 131 0.02 -12.30 8.84
C ILE A 131 0.87 -11.03 8.88
N TYR A 132 0.97 -10.31 7.75
CA TYR A 132 1.75 -9.07 7.68
C TYR A 132 1.30 -8.04 8.72
N TYR A 133 -0.02 -7.87 8.93
CA TYR A 133 -0.56 -6.96 9.95
C TYR A 133 -0.07 -7.28 11.36
N ASN A 134 0.09 -8.56 11.69
CA ASN A 134 0.48 -9.02 13.02
C ASN A 134 1.98 -9.23 13.21
N LEU A 135 2.81 -8.96 12.19
CA LEU A 135 4.26 -9.01 12.34
C LEU A 135 4.76 -7.86 13.22
N ASN A 136 5.76 -8.18 14.03
CA ASN A 136 6.52 -7.17 14.77
C ASN A 136 7.44 -6.37 13.82
N ALA A 137 7.84 -5.19 14.24
CA ALA A 137 8.85 -4.42 13.51
C ALA A 137 10.24 -5.11 13.60
N PRO A 138 11.05 -5.09 12.53
CA PRO A 138 10.74 -4.56 11.20
C PRO A 138 9.86 -5.51 10.37
N LYS A 139 8.64 -5.11 10.08
CA LYS A 139 7.62 -5.98 9.45
C LYS A 139 8.05 -6.56 8.11
N THR A 140 8.60 -5.73 7.24
CA THR A 140 9.01 -6.14 5.89
C THR A 140 10.10 -7.21 5.94
N GLU A 141 11.12 -7.04 6.77
CA GLU A 141 12.19 -8.04 6.92
C GLU A 141 11.67 -9.35 7.51
N ASN A 142 10.80 -9.26 8.51
CA ASN A 142 10.18 -10.43 9.12
C ASN A 142 9.26 -11.17 8.14
N PHE A 143 8.54 -10.44 7.29
CA PHE A 143 7.73 -11.03 6.22
C PHE A 143 8.61 -11.74 5.19
N ILE A 144 9.65 -11.07 4.68
CA ILE A 144 10.60 -11.64 3.73
C ILE A 144 11.23 -12.91 4.30
N SER A 145 11.69 -12.88 5.56
CA SER A 145 12.30 -14.03 6.21
C SER A 145 11.32 -15.20 6.36
N SER A 146 10.06 -14.91 6.70
CA SER A 146 9.02 -15.92 6.90
C SER A 146 8.61 -16.63 5.61
N PHE A 147 8.75 -15.95 4.47
CA PHE A 147 8.30 -16.43 3.16
C PHE A 147 9.40 -16.50 2.11
N TYR A 148 10.67 -16.50 2.52
CA TYR A 148 11.80 -16.53 1.59
C TYR A 148 11.76 -17.74 0.64
N ASN A 149 11.33 -18.88 1.14
CA ASN A 149 11.19 -20.11 0.34
C ASN A 149 9.83 -20.23 -0.39
N GLY A 150 9.02 -19.15 -0.39
CA GLY A 150 7.67 -19.18 -0.93
C GLY A 150 6.62 -19.65 0.07
N LEU A 151 5.46 -20.06 -0.41
CA LEU A 151 4.33 -20.51 0.42
C LEU A 151 3.73 -21.81 -0.12
N THR A 152 3.83 -22.86 0.68
CA THR A 152 3.09 -24.13 0.49
C THR A 152 1.83 -24.11 1.35
N GLU A 153 2.00 -23.95 2.66
CA GLU A 153 0.92 -23.85 3.64
C GLU A 153 1.31 -22.92 4.80
N PHE A 154 0.30 -22.43 5.52
CA PHE A 154 0.53 -21.63 6.70
C PHE A 154 0.88 -22.50 7.90
N ASN A 155 1.99 -22.20 8.57
CA ASN A 155 2.41 -22.89 9.79
C ASN A 155 1.50 -22.53 10.99
N PRO A 156 1.60 -23.25 12.13
CA PRO A 156 0.74 -23.01 13.31
C PRO A 156 0.79 -21.56 13.84
N HIS A 157 1.97 -20.93 13.83
CA HIS A 157 2.12 -19.55 14.28
C HIS A 157 1.41 -18.56 13.34
N GLN A 158 1.55 -18.77 12.02
CA GLN A 158 0.87 -17.99 10.98
C GLN A 158 -0.66 -18.18 11.07
N LYS A 159 -1.14 -19.42 11.26
CA LYS A 159 -2.56 -19.71 11.48
C LYS A 159 -3.12 -18.99 12.71
N ASN A 160 -2.35 -18.87 13.79
CA ASN A 160 -2.74 -18.09 14.96
C ASN A 160 -2.80 -16.58 14.65
N SER A 161 -1.84 -16.04 13.93
CA SER A 161 -1.84 -14.64 13.50
C SER A 161 -3.07 -14.31 12.64
N ILE A 162 -3.44 -15.20 11.72
CA ILE A 162 -4.65 -15.08 10.91
C ILE A 162 -5.90 -15.05 11.81
N LYS A 163 -6.00 -15.96 12.79
CA LYS A 163 -7.14 -16.01 13.73
C LYS A 163 -7.27 -14.71 14.52
N LEU A 164 -6.15 -14.18 15.03
CA LEU A 164 -6.12 -12.92 15.77
C LEU A 164 -6.54 -11.74 14.92
N PHE A 165 -6.10 -11.68 13.67
CA PHE A 165 -6.51 -10.64 12.72
C PHE A 165 -8.02 -10.62 12.53
N PHE A 166 -8.61 -11.76 12.16
CA PHE A 166 -10.06 -11.83 11.93
C PHE A 166 -10.88 -11.60 13.20
N LYS A 167 -10.37 -11.97 14.39
CA LYS A 167 -11.00 -11.64 15.65
C LYS A 167 -11.07 -10.12 15.85
N LYS A 168 -9.94 -9.42 15.77
CA LYS A 168 -9.88 -7.95 15.90
C LYS A 168 -10.72 -7.24 14.85
N PHE A 169 -10.71 -7.75 13.62
CA PHE A 169 -11.50 -7.19 12.53
C PHE A 169 -13.00 -7.29 12.81
N LYS A 170 -13.48 -8.45 13.29
CA LYS A 170 -14.88 -8.63 13.69
C LYS A 170 -15.26 -7.72 14.86
N GLU A 171 -14.41 -7.58 15.87
CA GLU A 171 -14.62 -6.68 17.00
C GLU A 171 -14.78 -5.23 16.51
N GLN A 172 -13.88 -4.76 15.64
CA GLN A 172 -13.98 -3.42 15.04
C GLN A 172 -15.32 -3.22 14.30
N ILE A 173 -15.72 -4.17 13.46
CA ILE A 173 -16.99 -4.08 12.71
C ILE A 173 -18.19 -4.02 13.63
N SER A 174 -18.18 -4.77 14.74
CA SER A 174 -19.30 -4.83 15.68
C SER A 174 -19.46 -3.54 16.52
N THR A 175 -18.40 -2.78 16.69
CA THR A 175 -18.39 -1.55 17.52
C THR A 175 -18.47 -0.27 16.71
N ASN A 176 -18.21 -0.32 15.42
CA ASN A 176 -18.15 0.88 14.58
C ASN A 176 -19.54 1.42 14.25
N ASN A 177 -19.71 2.73 14.40
CA ASN A 177 -20.86 3.45 13.86
C ASN A 177 -20.72 3.58 12.36
N ILE A 178 -21.78 3.25 11.63
CA ILE A 178 -21.84 3.31 10.18
C ILE A 178 -22.70 4.48 9.75
N PHE A 179 -22.13 5.35 8.93
CA PHE A 179 -22.79 6.50 8.35
C PHE A 179 -23.06 6.23 6.87
N LYS A 180 -24.28 6.54 6.43
CA LYS A 180 -24.67 6.38 5.03
C LYS A 180 -25.12 7.72 4.48
N GLY A 181 -24.84 7.97 3.20
CA GLY A 181 -25.23 9.21 2.55
C GLY A 181 -25.02 9.15 1.04
N LYS A 182 -25.07 10.31 0.40
CA LYS A 182 -24.80 10.44 -1.03
C LYS A 182 -23.81 11.58 -1.29
N ILE A 183 -22.97 11.39 -2.28
CA ILE A 183 -22.16 12.44 -2.91
C ILE A 183 -22.55 12.44 -4.39
N LYS A 184 -23.30 13.46 -4.85
CA LYS A 184 -23.98 13.47 -6.14
C LYS A 184 -24.88 12.23 -6.26
N ASP A 185 -24.68 11.40 -7.28
CA ASP A 185 -25.46 10.18 -7.54
C ASP A 185 -24.87 8.94 -6.87
N TYR A 186 -23.71 9.04 -6.22
CA TYR A 186 -23.01 7.91 -5.61
C TYR A 186 -23.45 7.69 -4.16
N ASN A 187 -23.80 6.45 -3.83
CA ASN A 187 -24.07 6.02 -2.46
C ASN A 187 -22.73 5.89 -1.70
N ILE A 188 -22.66 6.53 -0.56
CA ILE A 188 -21.48 6.44 0.29
C ILE A 188 -21.77 5.68 1.57
N VAL A 189 -20.74 4.99 2.06
CA VAL A 189 -20.70 4.43 3.41
C VAL A 189 -19.43 4.91 4.10
N ALA A 190 -19.55 5.40 5.32
CA ALA A 190 -18.42 5.91 6.08
C ALA A 190 -18.39 5.33 7.50
N THR A 191 -17.19 5.22 8.06
CA THR A 191 -16.98 4.84 9.46
C THR A 191 -15.64 5.36 9.97
N PHE A 192 -15.48 5.31 11.30
CA PHE A 192 -14.17 5.44 11.94
C PHE A 192 -13.51 4.08 12.06
N GLY A 193 -12.19 3.98 11.84
CA GLY A 193 -11.47 2.72 11.99
C GLY A 193 -9.96 2.90 11.89
N ASP A 194 -9.22 2.19 12.72
CA ASP A 194 -7.75 2.26 12.78
C ASP A 194 -7.06 0.92 12.49
N TYR A 195 -7.86 -0.13 12.25
CA TYR A 195 -7.35 -1.46 11.98
C TYR A 195 -7.82 -1.98 10.62
N ALA A 196 -6.91 -2.52 9.83
CA ALA A 196 -7.17 -3.12 8.53
C ALA A 196 -8.07 -2.23 7.64
N VAL A 197 -7.67 -0.97 7.49
CA VAL A 197 -8.49 0.09 6.85
C VAL A 197 -8.90 -0.28 5.42
N GLY A 198 -8.01 -0.91 4.65
CA GLY A 198 -8.31 -1.39 3.29
C GLY A 198 -9.42 -2.44 3.28
N GLU A 199 -9.27 -3.48 4.11
CA GLU A 199 -10.24 -4.56 4.25
C GLU A 199 -11.58 -4.06 4.80
N LEU A 200 -11.53 -3.12 5.76
CA LEU A 200 -12.72 -2.49 6.30
C LEU A 200 -13.49 -1.75 5.20
N ALA A 201 -12.78 -1.00 4.37
CA ALA A 201 -13.39 -0.28 3.26
C ALA A 201 -14.06 -1.22 2.25
N HIS A 202 -13.40 -2.31 1.84
CA HIS A 202 -13.97 -3.31 0.95
C HIS A 202 -15.14 -4.06 1.56
N PHE A 203 -15.05 -4.40 2.84
CA PHE A 203 -16.15 -5.02 3.57
C PHE A 203 -17.40 -4.12 3.57
N LEU A 204 -17.23 -2.82 3.81
CA LEU A 204 -18.34 -1.86 3.82
C LEU A 204 -18.95 -1.69 2.43
N LEU A 205 -18.14 -1.56 1.38
CA LEU A 205 -18.62 -1.50 -0.01
C LEU A 205 -19.51 -2.70 -0.35
N SER A 206 -19.06 -3.91 -0.01
CA SER A 206 -19.80 -5.13 -0.29
C SER A 206 -21.04 -5.27 0.57
N LYS A 207 -20.94 -5.04 1.89
CA LYS A 207 -22.04 -5.23 2.85
C LYS A 207 -23.19 -4.25 2.64
N TYR A 208 -22.89 -3.03 2.23
CA TYR A 208 -23.89 -1.96 2.08
C TYR A 208 -24.18 -1.60 0.63
N GLU A 209 -23.63 -2.36 -0.33
CA GLU A 209 -23.79 -2.13 -1.77
C GLU A 209 -23.51 -0.66 -2.16
N ALA A 210 -22.52 -0.07 -1.49
CA ALA A 210 -22.16 1.33 -1.68
C ALA A 210 -21.17 1.51 -2.85
N ASP A 211 -21.22 2.69 -3.46
CA ASP A 211 -20.30 3.07 -4.54
C ASP A 211 -18.95 3.51 -4.01
N ILE A 212 -18.96 4.20 -2.86
CA ILE A 212 -17.77 4.76 -2.22
C ILE A 212 -17.76 4.40 -0.72
N SER A 213 -16.62 3.94 -0.21
CA SER A 213 -16.37 3.83 1.22
C SER A 213 -15.35 4.87 1.69
N ILE A 214 -15.60 5.43 2.87
CA ILE A 214 -14.74 6.44 3.52
C ILE A 214 -14.40 5.93 4.92
N ILE A 215 -13.11 5.72 5.18
CA ILE A 215 -12.64 5.32 6.50
C ILE A 215 -11.81 6.45 7.10
N VAL A 216 -12.23 6.92 8.26
CA VAL A 216 -11.54 7.98 9.01
C VAL A 216 -10.72 7.32 10.11
N ASN A 217 -9.40 7.44 10.02
CA ASN A 217 -8.48 7.00 11.06
C ASN A 217 -8.05 8.20 11.91
N THR A 218 -8.65 8.35 13.07
CA THR A 218 -8.36 9.47 13.98
C THR A 218 -7.00 9.34 14.66
N LYS A 219 -6.48 8.11 14.78
CA LYS A 219 -5.19 7.84 15.40
C LYS A 219 -4.03 8.31 14.53
N THR A 220 -4.08 8.01 13.24
CA THR A 220 -3.07 8.47 12.25
C THR A 220 -3.44 9.81 11.62
N LYS A 221 -4.64 10.32 11.88
CA LYS A 221 -5.19 11.54 11.27
C LYS A 221 -5.26 11.45 9.75
N THR A 222 -5.72 10.32 9.24
CA THR A 222 -5.85 10.07 7.80
C THR A 222 -7.27 9.70 7.43
N VAL A 223 -7.61 9.91 6.16
CA VAL A 223 -8.85 9.46 5.54
C VAL A 223 -8.50 8.56 4.36
N SER A 224 -9.19 7.44 4.25
CA SER A 224 -9.05 6.50 3.13
C SER A 224 -10.34 6.42 2.36
N PHE A 225 -10.24 6.46 1.04
CA PHE A 225 -11.34 6.32 0.11
C PHE A 225 -11.13 5.07 -0.73
N ARG A 226 -12.20 4.31 -0.94
CA ARG A 226 -12.23 3.20 -1.90
C ARG A 226 -13.51 3.29 -2.71
N ARG A 227 -13.45 2.94 -3.99
CA ARG A 227 -14.64 2.79 -4.82
C ARG A 227 -14.99 1.33 -5.05
N ASN A 228 -16.26 1.09 -5.31
CA ASN A 228 -16.70 -0.21 -5.82
C ASN A 228 -16.14 -0.40 -7.24
N LYS A 229 -15.81 -1.64 -7.60
CA LYS A 229 -15.30 -1.99 -8.93
C LYS A 229 -16.27 -1.64 -10.09
N ASN A 230 -17.55 -1.63 -9.79
CA ASN A 230 -18.63 -1.33 -10.77
C ASN A 230 -18.95 0.18 -10.86
N CYS A 231 -18.21 1.03 -10.14
CA CYS A 231 -18.40 2.47 -10.10
C CYS A 231 -17.26 3.15 -10.85
N ASP A 232 -17.55 4.20 -11.60
CA ASP A 232 -16.61 4.97 -12.43
C ASP A 232 -16.02 6.20 -11.72
N VAL A 233 -16.45 6.49 -10.49
CA VAL A 233 -15.98 7.64 -9.73
C VAL A 233 -14.46 7.57 -9.50
N ASP A 234 -13.79 8.68 -9.72
CA ASP A 234 -12.37 8.83 -9.36
C ASP A 234 -12.25 9.34 -7.92
N VAL A 235 -11.94 8.42 -6.97
CA VAL A 235 -11.81 8.80 -5.56
C VAL A 235 -10.53 9.58 -5.26
N SER A 236 -9.57 9.63 -6.18
CA SER A 236 -8.38 10.48 -6.01
C SER A 236 -8.72 11.96 -6.08
N LEU A 237 -9.69 12.31 -6.91
CA LEU A 237 -10.22 13.67 -6.99
C LEU A 237 -10.97 14.08 -5.72
N LEU A 238 -11.68 13.12 -5.09
CA LEU A 238 -12.31 13.36 -3.77
C LEU A 238 -11.27 13.55 -2.69
N ALA A 239 -10.24 12.70 -2.63
CA ALA A 239 -9.15 12.82 -1.67
C ALA A 239 -8.42 14.17 -1.82
N LYS A 240 -8.12 14.58 -3.05
CA LYS A 240 -7.49 15.87 -3.33
C LYS A 240 -8.36 17.05 -2.87
N LYS A 241 -9.65 17.00 -3.14
CA LYS A 241 -10.58 18.08 -2.81
C LYS A 241 -10.87 18.20 -1.31
N LEU A 242 -10.99 17.06 -0.61
CA LEU A 242 -11.50 17.02 0.76
C LEU A 242 -10.40 16.92 1.83
N CYS A 243 -9.25 16.37 1.47
CA CYS A 243 -8.22 15.97 2.44
C CYS A 243 -6.80 16.34 2.01
N ASP A 244 -6.65 17.17 0.98
CA ASP A 244 -5.34 17.52 0.39
C ASP A 244 -4.48 16.27 0.11
N GLY A 245 -5.14 15.26 -0.43
CA GLY A 245 -4.58 13.93 -0.65
C GLY A 245 -4.50 13.56 -2.13
N GLY A 246 -4.38 12.27 -2.39
CA GLY A 246 -4.29 11.71 -3.74
C GLY A 246 -4.33 10.18 -3.72
N GLY A 247 -3.92 9.59 -4.82
CA GLY A 247 -3.88 8.14 -5.02
C GLY A 247 -4.38 7.73 -6.40
N HIS A 248 -4.85 6.50 -6.49
CA HIS A 248 -5.47 5.97 -7.71
C HIS A 248 -6.97 6.27 -7.78
N ALA A 249 -7.53 6.20 -8.99
CA ALA A 249 -8.97 6.37 -9.20
C ALA A 249 -9.84 5.42 -8.36
N ALA A 250 -9.34 4.23 -8.02
CA ALA A 250 -10.05 3.23 -7.22
C ALA A 250 -9.73 3.29 -5.72
N ALA A 251 -8.59 3.88 -5.33
CA ALA A 251 -8.07 3.88 -3.96
C ALA A 251 -7.24 5.13 -3.71
N ALA A 252 -7.69 5.97 -2.80
CA ALA A 252 -7.03 7.22 -2.48
C ALA A 252 -7.07 7.50 -0.98
N GLY A 253 -6.28 8.46 -0.54
CA GLY A 253 -6.28 8.89 0.86
C GLY A 253 -5.71 10.28 1.02
N GLY A 254 -5.84 10.82 2.22
CA GLY A 254 -5.31 12.13 2.58
C GLY A 254 -5.29 12.33 4.08
N LYS A 255 -4.87 13.52 4.48
CA LYS A 255 -4.85 13.90 5.90
C LYS A 255 -6.21 14.46 6.32
N LEU A 256 -6.56 14.26 7.56
CA LEU A 256 -7.67 15.01 8.17
C LEU A 256 -7.31 16.48 8.21
N THR A 257 -8.27 17.33 7.83
CA THR A 257 -8.09 18.78 7.97
C THR A 257 -7.91 19.16 9.44
N GLU A 258 -7.23 20.28 9.71
CA GLU A 258 -7.02 20.75 11.08
C GLU A 258 -8.35 21.02 11.81
N GLN A 259 -9.36 21.49 11.10
CA GLN A 259 -10.70 21.71 11.63
C GLN A 259 -11.33 20.42 12.14
N PHE A 260 -11.23 19.33 11.36
CA PHE A 260 -11.73 18.04 11.79
C PHE A 260 -10.87 17.43 12.91
N ALA A 261 -9.55 17.59 12.85
CA ALA A 261 -8.65 17.17 13.91
C ALA A 261 -8.90 17.93 15.23
N THR A 262 -9.26 19.22 15.16
CA THR A 262 -9.63 20.03 16.32
C THR A 262 -10.96 19.58 16.92
N LEU A 263 -11.96 19.30 16.08
CA LEU A 263 -13.24 18.75 16.52
C LEU A 263 -13.07 17.39 17.20
N THR A 264 -12.28 16.49 16.62
CA THR A 264 -12.08 15.14 17.18
C THR A 264 -11.26 15.15 18.48
N LYS A 265 -10.38 16.13 18.70
CA LYS A 265 -9.70 16.30 20.00
C LYS A 265 -10.66 16.54 21.15
N GLN A 266 -11.79 17.19 20.88
CA GLN A 266 -12.80 17.45 21.93
C GLN A 266 -13.54 16.18 22.34
N PHE A 267 -13.61 15.16 21.48
CA PHE A 267 -14.26 13.87 21.77
C PHE A 267 -13.32 12.86 22.42
N THR A 268 -12.00 13.05 22.37
CA THR A 268 -11.01 12.14 22.96
C THR A 268 -10.55 12.58 24.36
N GLN A 269 -11.09 13.68 24.88
CA GLN A 269 -10.80 14.20 26.22
C GLN A 269 -11.94 13.92 27.23
N CYS A 270 -12.94 13.10 26.85
CA CYS A 270 -14.01 12.66 27.72
C CYS A 270 -13.75 11.26 28.28
#